data_26aecb4726c30063c5251c27120cb834
#
_entry.id   26aecb4726c30063c5251c27120cb834
#
_cell.length_a   1.000
_cell.length_b   1.000
_cell.length_c   1.000
_cell.angle_alpha   90.00
_cell.angle_beta   90.00
_cell.angle_gamma   90.00
#
_symmetry.space_group_name_H-M   'P 1'
#
loop_
_entity.id
_entity.type
_entity.pdbx_description
1 polymer ?
#
loop_
_entity_poly.entity_id
_entity_poly.type
_entity_poly.pdbx_seq_one_letter_code
_entity_poly.pdbx_strand_id
1 'polypeptide(L)'
;PIERELNQEVLTVRGLAPGRYELRIDGAAVDQFDAEALAKGVNLASNDATPQVRQARAVAQLNEARRSTETVLRNHAAVRWFLRHRKVDPDDLAAVRVYAETKMGKTGYYESKVPEYLKAWERRGEVIEKVADLDRQARAACKPVPHLFAVIPVQP
;
A
#
# COMPACT_ATOMS: atom_id res chain seq x y z
N PRO A 1 -11.12 -9.31 18.94
CA PRO A 1 -9.96 -9.05 18.11
C PRO A 1 -10.02 -7.66 17.52
N ILE A 2 -8.90 -6.97 17.61
CA ILE A 2 -8.68 -5.56 17.26
C ILE A 2 -9.20 -5.21 15.85
N GLU A 3 -9.06 -6.10 14.88
CA GLU A 3 -9.57 -5.87 13.52
C GLU A 3 -11.08 -5.61 13.46
N ARG A 4 -11.88 -6.32 14.26
CA ARG A 4 -13.33 -6.11 14.31
C ARG A 4 -13.72 -4.79 14.93
N GLU A 5 -12.91 -4.25 15.83
CA GLU A 5 -13.20 -3.00 16.54
C GLU A 5 -12.72 -1.78 15.74
N LEU A 6 -11.61 -1.92 14.98
CA LEU A 6 -11.03 -0.83 14.22
C LEU A 6 -11.51 -0.77 12.77
N ASN A 7 -11.81 -1.92 12.14
CA ASN A 7 -12.25 -1.97 10.75
C ASN A 7 -13.77 -1.93 10.66
N GLN A 8 -14.34 -0.73 10.79
CA GLN A 8 -15.77 -0.50 10.79
C GLN A 8 -16.18 0.58 9.78
N GLU A 9 -17.07 0.19 8.88
CA GLU A 9 -17.82 1.06 7.98
C GLU A 9 -19.30 0.65 8.09
N VAL A 10 -19.99 1.16 9.11
CA VAL A 10 -21.32 0.70 9.47
C VAL A 10 -22.37 1.51 8.73
N LEU A 11 -23.16 0.84 7.87
CA LEU A 11 -24.36 1.38 7.26
C LEU A 11 -25.58 1.02 8.12
N THR A 12 -26.34 2.03 8.55
CA THR A 12 -27.62 1.86 9.25
C THR A 12 -28.74 2.51 8.46
N VAL A 13 -29.78 1.72 8.13
CA VAL A 13 -30.98 2.21 7.45
C VAL A 13 -32.21 1.83 8.27
N ARG A 14 -33.00 2.83 8.67
CA ARG A 14 -34.19 2.64 9.51
C ARG A 14 -35.47 3.00 8.76
N GLY A 15 -36.60 2.48 9.23
CA GLY A 15 -37.90 2.81 8.67
C GLY A 15 -38.27 2.01 7.41
N LEU A 16 -37.50 0.95 7.10
CA LEU A 16 -37.84 0.03 6.02
C LEU A 16 -38.98 -0.90 6.45
N ALA A 17 -39.88 -1.24 5.53
CA ALA A 17 -40.86 -2.30 5.75
C ALA A 17 -40.15 -3.66 5.95
N PRO A 18 -40.76 -4.61 6.70
CA PRO A 18 -40.20 -5.96 6.80
C PRO A 18 -39.98 -6.59 5.43
N GLY A 19 -38.80 -7.14 5.19
CA GLY A 19 -38.45 -7.75 3.91
C GLY A 19 -36.95 -7.74 3.64
N ARG A 20 -36.58 -8.22 2.48
CA ARG A 20 -35.19 -8.30 2.01
C ARG A 20 -34.91 -7.18 1.03
N TYR A 21 -33.73 -6.61 1.12
CA TYR A 21 -33.31 -5.44 0.35
C TYR A 21 -31.94 -5.68 -0.28
N GLU A 22 -31.78 -5.27 -1.52
CA GLU A 22 -30.49 -5.19 -2.21
C GLU A 22 -29.87 -3.82 -1.96
N LEU A 23 -28.66 -3.81 -1.41
CA LEU A 23 -27.81 -2.61 -1.34
C LEU A 23 -27.10 -2.43 -2.65
N ARG A 24 -27.26 -1.24 -3.23
CA ARG A 24 -26.45 -0.80 -4.37
C ARG A 24 -25.62 0.42 -4.00
N ILE A 25 -24.40 0.50 -4.54
CA ILE A 25 -23.55 1.68 -4.46
C ILE A 25 -23.18 2.06 -5.89
N ASP A 26 -23.46 3.30 -6.28
CA ASP A 26 -23.29 3.83 -7.65
C ASP A 26 -23.98 2.96 -8.72
N GLY A 27 -25.12 2.39 -8.37
CA GLY A 27 -25.89 1.51 -9.24
C GLY A 27 -25.42 0.05 -9.29
N ALA A 28 -24.21 -0.29 -8.77
CA ALA A 28 -23.72 -1.64 -8.69
C ALA A 28 -24.27 -2.36 -7.45
N ALA A 29 -24.74 -3.62 -7.59
CA ALA A 29 -25.16 -4.46 -6.48
C ALA A 29 -23.96 -4.79 -5.59
N VAL A 30 -24.13 -4.65 -4.28
CA VAL A 30 -23.09 -4.90 -3.27
C VAL A 30 -23.42 -6.13 -2.44
N ASP A 31 -24.64 -6.18 -1.88
CA ASP A 31 -25.09 -7.27 -1.03
C ASP A 31 -26.60 -7.20 -0.82
N GLN A 32 -27.17 -8.21 -0.12
CA GLN A 32 -28.58 -8.24 0.27
C GLN A 32 -28.69 -8.42 1.78
N PHE A 33 -29.58 -7.63 2.39
CA PHE A 33 -29.82 -7.62 3.83
C PHE A 33 -31.30 -7.60 4.15
N ASP A 34 -31.66 -8.14 5.30
CA ASP A 34 -32.99 -7.95 5.86
C ASP A 34 -33.14 -6.56 6.48
N ALA A 35 -34.35 -6.02 6.50
CA ALA A 35 -34.67 -4.73 7.10
C ALA A 35 -34.19 -4.59 8.55
N GLU A 36 -34.27 -5.69 9.32
CA GLU A 36 -33.80 -5.73 10.71
C GLU A 36 -32.27 -5.62 10.82
N ALA A 37 -31.54 -6.32 9.94
CA ALA A 37 -30.08 -6.23 9.88
C ALA A 37 -29.62 -4.80 9.53
N LEU A 38 -30.25 -4.18 8.54
CA LEU A 38 -29.98 -2.78 8.16
C LEU A 38 -30.30 -1.82 9.30
N ALA A 39 -31.37 -2.04 10.05
CA ALA A 39 -31.73 -1.19 11.19
C ALA A 39 -30.75 -1.31 12.37
N LYS A 40 -30.13 -2.47 12.56
CA LYS A 40 -29.06 -2.71 13.56
C LYS A 40 -27.72 -2.17 13.12
N GLY A 41 -27.49 -2.09 11.83
CA GLY A 41 -26.22 -1.70 11.22
C GLY A 41 -25.43 -2.90 10.67
N VAL A 42 -25.05 -2.78 9.41
CA VAL A 42 -24.23 -3.76 8.68
C VAL A 42 -22.85 -3.20 8.45
N ASN A 43 -21.80 -3.96 8.75
CA ASN A 43 -20.44 -3.51 8.54
C ASN A 43 -19.98 -3.87 7.10
N LEU A 44 -19.68 -2.85 6.32
CA LEU A 44 -19.25 -2.96 4.93
C LEU A 44 -17.71 -2.96 4.76
N ALA A 45 -16.94 -2.74 5.82
CA ALA A 45 -15.49 -2.53 5.77
C ALA A 45 -14.68 -3.70 5.17
N SER A 46 -15.26 -4.90 5.09
CA SER A 46 -14.62 -6.08 4.48
C SER A 46 -15.36 -6.57 3.22
N ASN A 47 -16.35 -5.81 2.72
CA ASN A 47 -17.10 -6.21 1.55
C ASN A 47 -16.41 -5.70 0.27
N ASP A 48 -15.81 -6.63 -0.48
CA ASP A 48 -15.03 -6.37 -1.70
C ASP A 48 -15.83 -5.76 -2.85
N ALA A 49 -17.15 -5.86 -2.80
CA ALA A 49 -18.04 -5.24 -3.77
C ALA A 49 -18.20 -3.73 -3.56
N THR A 50 -17.79 -3.19 -2.39
CA THR A 50 -17.88 -1.75 -2.14
C THR A 50 -16.76 -0.96 -2.84
N PRO A 51 -17.05 0.24 -3.37
CA PRO A 51 -16.02 1.10 -3.95
C PRO A 51 -14.98 1.54 -2.90
N GLN A 52 -15.36 1.69 -1.65
CA GLN A 52 -14.48 2.08 -0.55
C GLN A 52 -13.41 1.03 -0.28
N VAL A 53 -13.78 -0.26 -0.19
CA VAL A 53 -12.80 -1.36 -0.02
C VAL A 53 -11.88 -1.45 -1.23
N ARG A 54 -12.41 -1.29 -2.45
CA ARG A 54 -11.60 -1.26 -3.67
C ARG A 54 -10.62 -0.10 -3.67
N GLN A 55 -11.04 1.10 -3.28
CA GLN A 55 -10.17 2.26 -3.12
C GLN A 55 -9.08 2.03 -2.08
N ALA A 56 -9.42 1.52 -0.91
CA ALA A 56 -8.47 1.19 0.15
C ALA A 56 -7.40 0.20 -0.32
N ARG A 57 -7.79 -0.84 -1.06
CA ARG A 57 -6.85 -1.80 -1.67
C ARG A 57 -5.93 -1.16 -2.70
N ALA A 58 -6.45 -0.30 -3.56
CA ALA A 58 -5.63 0.43 -4.53
C ALA A 58 -4.57 1.28 -3.84
N VAL A 59 -4.93 1.99 -2.76
CA VAL A 59 -3.99 2.75 -1.93
C VAL A 59 -2.94 1.84 -1.30
N ALA A 60 -3.36 0.70 -0.74
CA ALA A 60 -2.44 -0.27 -0.13
C ALA A 60 -1.43 -0.82 -1.16
N GLN A 61 -1.87 -1.13 -2.38
CA GLN A 61 -0.99 -1.58 -3.46
C GLN A 61 0.03 -0.51 -3.87
N LEU A 62 -0.39 0.76 -4.00
CA LEU A 62 0.51 1.87 -4.29
C LEU A 62 1.55 2.07 -3.19
N ASN A 63 1.15 1.98 -1.92
CA ASN A 63 2.07 2.06 -0.78
C ASN A 63 3.05 0.89 -0.75
N GLU A 64 2.62 -0.33 -1.07
CA GLU A 64 3.51 -1.48 -1.14
C GLU A 64 4.53 -1.33 -2.29
N ALA A 65 4.08 -0.88 -3.46
CA ALA A 65 4.96 -0.58 -4.59
C ALA A 65 5.99 0.50 -4.23
N ARG A 66 5.54 1.57 -3.52
CA ARG A 66 6.42 2.63 -3.01
C ARG A 66 7.45 2.07 -2.03
N ARG A 67 7.02 1.29 -1.03
CA ARG A 67 7.87 0.69 -0.02
C ARG A 67 8.93 -0.24 -0.62
N SER A 68 8.52 -1.07 -1.58
CA SER A 68 9.42 -1.98 -2.30
C SER A 68 10.46 -1.21 -3.10
N THR A 69 10.04 -0.17 -3.82
CA THR A 69 10.93 0.71 -4.59
C THR A 69 11.90 1.45 -3.67
N GLU A 70 11.42 1.99 -2.55
CA GLU A 70 12.22 2.72 -1.57
C GLU A 70 13.29 1.85 -0.87
N THR A 71 13.11 0.51 -0.87
CA THR A 71 14.10 -0.42 -0.31
C THR A 71 15.47 -0.25 -0.97
N VAL A 72 15.52 0.06 -2.25
CA VAL A 72 16.77 0.35 -2.97
C VAL A 72 17.48 1.55 -2.33
N LEU A 73 16.74 2.62 -2.01
CA LEU A 73 17.31 3.83 -1.40
C LEU A 73 17.78 3.58 0.04
N ARG A 74 17.03 2.79 0.82
CA ARG A 74 17.42 2.40 2.17
C ARG A 74 18.72 1.56 2.17
N ASN A 75 18.80 0.57 1.28
CA ASN A 75 20.01 -0.24 1.11
C ASN A 75 21.18 0.63 0.67
N HIS A 76 20.95 1.57 -0.24
CA HIS A 76 21.96 2.51 -0.70
C HIS A 76 22.50 3.36 0.46
N ALA A 77 21.63 3.92 1.30
CA ALA A 77 22.02 4.70 2.46
C ALA A 77 22.80 3.85 3.49
N ALA A 78 22.36 2.62 3.74
CA ALA A 78 23.01 1.70 4.67
C ALA A 78 24.43 1.31 4.18
N VAL A 79 24.61 1.03 2.88
CA VAL A 79 25.93 0.71 2.31
C VAL A 79 26.84 1.94 2.35
N ARG A 80 26.34 3.14 2.08
CA ARG A 80 27.11 4.38 2.21
C ARG A 80 27.65 4.59 3.64
N TRP A 81 26.79 4.39 4.62
CA TRP A 81 27.19 4.44 6.03
C TRP A 81 28.27 3.38 6.33
N PHE A 82 28.07 2.15 5.91
CA PHE A 82 28.99 1.04 6.10
C PHE A 82 30.37 1.31 5.46
N LEU A 83 30.42 1.79 4.21
CA LEU A 83 31.67 2.09 3.49
C LEU A 83 32.46 3.19 4.21
N ARG A 84 31.80 4.27 4.67
CA ARG A 84 32.44 5.32 5.48
C ARG A 84 33.03 4.77 6.77
N HIS A 85 32.37 3.84 7.42
CA HIS A 85 32.88 3.18 8.61
C HIS A 85 34.13 2.32 8.32
N ARG A 86 34.23 1.83 7.08
CA ARG A 86 35.42 1.11 6.56
C ARG A 86 36.49 2.04 5.98
N LYS A 87 36.33 3.36 6.13
CA LYS A 87 37.21 4.40 5.58
C LYS A 87 37.30 4.35 4.03
N VAL A 88 36.25 3.92 3.37
CA VAL A 88 36.08 3.95 1.92
C VAL A 88 35.09 5.08 1.59
N ASP A 89 35.48 6.00 0.71
CA ASP A 89 34.56 7.02 0.24
C ASP A 89 33.47 6.38 -0.64
N PRO A 90 32.18 6.43 -0.24
CA PRO A 90 31.13 5.83 -1.06
C PRO A 90 30.88 6.57 -2.38
N ASP A 91 31.34 7.79 -2.53
CA ASP A 91 31.19 8.58 -3.76
C ASP A 91 32.34 8.29 -4.77
N ASP A 92 33.46 7.73 -4.32
CA ASP A 92 34.51 7.18 -5.17
C ASP A 92 34.17 5.74 -5.59
N LEU A 93 33.51 5.60 -6.73
CA LEU A 93 33.07 4.28 -7.22
C LEU A 93 34.26 3.36 -7.59
N ALA A 94 35.42 3.92 -7.92
CA ALA A 94 36.62 3.11 -8.18
C ALA A 94 37.12 2.47 -6.88
N ALA A 95 37.22 3.26 -5.81
CA ALA A 95 37.58 2.74 -4.49
C ALA A 95 36.53 1.72 -3.97
N VAL A 96 35.25 1.94 -4.22
CA VAL A 96 34.18 1.02 -3.83
C VAL A 96 34.28 -0.30 -4.59
N ARG A 97 34.63 -0.28 -5.88
CA ARG A 97 34.85 -1.51 -6.69
C ARG A 97 36.05 -2.31 -6.18
N VAL A 98 37.17 -1.65 -5.93
CA VAL A 98 38.36 -2.28 -5.34
C VAL A 98 38.01 -2.91 -3.97
N TYR A 99 37.25 -2.20 -3.13
CA TYR A 99 36.79 -2.73 -1.86
C TYR A 99 35.92 -4.00 -2.06
N ALA A 100 34.95 -3.97 -2.98
CA ALA A 100 34.09 -5.10 -3.28
C ALA A 100 34.90 -6.33 -3.72
N GLU A 101 35.87 -6.15 -4.61
CA GLU A 101 36.75 -7.23 -5.11
C GLU A 101 37.61 -7.84 -4.00
N THR A 102 38.19 -7.02 -3.13
CA THR A 102 39.02 -7.48 -2.01
C THR A 102 38.24 -8.24 -0.92
N LYS A 103 36.91 -8.08 -0.91
CA LYS A 103 35.99 -8.71 0.05
C LYS A 103 35.14 -9.81 -0.58
N MET A 104 35.31 -10.14 -1.84
CA MET A 104 34.62 -11.25 -2.49
C MET A 104 34.82 -12.55 -1.69
N GLY A 105 33.71 -13.22 -1.36
CA GLY A 105 33.72 -14.44 -0.53
C GLY A 105 33.74 -14.22 0.99
N LYS A 106 33.78 -12.99 1.49
CA LYS A 106 33.58 -12.65 2.91
C LYS A 106 32.14 -12.23 3.13
N THR A 107 31.38 -13.04 3.87
CA THR A 107 29.93 -12.99 3.97
C THR A 107 29.42 -12.11 5.12
N GLY A 108 29.77 -10.84 5.15
CA GLY A 108 29.03 -9.87 5.97
C GLY A 108 27.79 -9.38 5.24
N TYR A 109 26.71 -9.07 5.96
CA TYR A 109 25.46 -8.60 5.36
C TYR A 109 25.69 -7.36 4.47
N TYR A 110 26.43 -6.38 4.96
CA TYR A 110 26.70 -5.15 4.21
C TYR A 110 27.66 -5.35 3.04
N GLU A 111 28.66 -6.21 3.21
CA GLU A 111 29.59 -6.57 2.13
C GLU A 111 28.82 -7.17 0.94
N SER A 112 27.83 -8.03 1.22
CA SER A 112 27.01 -8.65 0.16
C SER A 112 26.13 -7.63 -0.59
N LYS A 113 25.88 -6.44 -0.01
CA LYS A 113 25.08 -5.37 -0.60
C LYS A 113 25.89 -4.36 -1.44
N VAL A 114 27.22 -4.38 -1.37
CA VAL A 114 28.08 -3.46 -2.14
C VAL A 114 27.91 -3.63 -3.67
N PRO A 115 27.82 -4.85 -4.23
CA PRO A 115 27.53 -5.00 -5.66
C PRO A 115 26.17 -4.44 -6.10
N GLU A 116 25.14 -4.59 -5.27
CA GLU A 116 23.82 -4.00 -5.51
C GLU A 116 23.88 -2.47 -5.47
N TYR A 117 24.65 -1.91 -4.52
CA TYR A 117 24.92 -0.48 -4.42
C TYR A 117 25.52 0.09 -5.71
N LEU A 118 26.56 -0.57 -6.25
CA LEU A 118 27.22 -0.16 -7.49
C LEU A 118 26.24 -0.20 -8.69
N LYS A 119 25.42 -1.24 -8.78
CA LYS A 119 24.39 -1.36 -9.84
C LYS A 119 23.29 -0.30 -9.71
N ALA A 120 22.93 0.05 -8.49
CA ALA A 120 21.87 1.00 -8.23
C ALA A 120 22.33 2.47 -8.36
N TRP A 121 23.63 2.72 -8.37
CA TRP A 121 24.20 4.07 -8.36
C TRP A 121 23.68 4.94 -9.51
N GLU A 122 23.76 4.43 -10.73
CA GLU A 122 23.36 5.16 -11.93
C GLU A 122 21.83 5.39 -12.00
N ARG A 123 21.07 4.46 -11.45
CA ARG A 123 19.60 4.49 -11.46
C ARG A 123 18.98 5.19 -10.24
N ARG A 124 19.80 5.70 -9.33
CA ARG A 124 19.30 6.28 -8.08
C ARG A 124 18.33 7.44 -8.31
N GLY A 125 18.60 8.30 -9.30
CA GLY A 125 17.70 9.40 -9.66
C GLY A 125 16.33 8.91 -10.09
N GLU A 126 16.26 7.92 -10.99
CA GLU A 126 15.03 7.30 -11.45
C GLU A 126 14.24 6.68 -10.28
N VAL A 127 14.93 6.03 -9.34
CA VAL A 127 14.29 5.43 -8.17
C VAL A 127 13.67 6.50 -7.26
N ILE A 128 14.37 7.62 -7.03
CA ILE A 128 13.85 8.76 -6.25
C ILE A 128 12.58 9.32 -6.90
N GLU A 129 12.61 9.56 -8.20
CA GLU A 129 11.46 10.06 -8.94
C GLU A 129 10.28 9.10 -8.90
N LYS A 130 10.54 7.79 -9.07
CA LYS A 130 9.51 6.76 -8.98
C LYS A 130 8.87 6.68 -7.59
N VAL A 131 9.67 6.77 -6.51
CA VAL A 131 9.16 6.81 -5.13
C VAL A 131 8.26 8.03 -4.92
N ALA A 132 8.71 9.21 -5.38
CA ALA A 132 7.94 10.44 -5.27
C ALA A 132 6.64 10.37 -6.09
N ASP A 133 6.66 9.74 -7.25
CA ASP A 133 5.47 9.55 -8.08
C ASP A 133 4.46 8.61 -7.42
N LEU A 134 4.89 7.47 -6.91
CA LEU A 134 4.03 6.53 -6.18
C LEU A 134 3.43 7.18 -4.92
N ASP A 135 4.17 8.04 -4.22
CA ASP A 135 3.62 8.80 -3.08
C ASP A 135 2.53 9.77 -3.54
N ARG A 136 2.73 10.50 -4.64
CA ARG A 136 1.69 11.38 -5.21
C ARG A 136 0.45 10.60 -5.61
N GLN A 137 0.61 9.45 -6.28
CA GLN A 137 -0.51 8.58 -6.69
C GLN A 137 -1.27 8.05 -5.47
N ALA A 138 -0.57 7.58 -4.43
CA ALA A 138 -1.19 7.10 -3.20
C ALA A 138 -2.00 8.21 -2.50
N ARG A 139 -1.44 9.42 -2.39
CA ARG A 139 -2.14 10.58 -1.82
C ARG A 139 -3.36 10.99 -2.65
N ALA A 140 -3.27 10.92 -3.97
CA ALA A 140 -4.40 11.22 -4.83
C ALA A 140 -5.51 10.16 -4.68
N ALA A 141 -5.13 8.88 -4.61
CA ALA A 141 -6.07 7.78 -4.44
C ALA A 141 -6.74 7.75 -3.05
N CYS A 142 -6.12 8.36 -2.02
CA CYS A 142 -6.72 8.48 -0.68
C CYS A 142 -7.86 9.51 -0.60
N LYS A 143 -8.03 10.36 -1.60
CA LYS A 143 -9.07 11.40 -1.54
C LYS A 143 -10.45 10.77 -1.53
N PRO A 144 -11.33 11.17 -0.58
CA PRO A 144 -12.70 10.67 -0.56
C PRO A 144 -13.42 10.96 -1.87
N VAL A 145 -14.19 10.00 -2.34
CA VAL A 145 -15.08 10.12 -3.49
C VAL A 145 -16.51 9.99 -3.00
N PRO A 146 -17.43 10.90 -3.36
CA PRO A 146 -18.85 10.77 -3.04
C PRO A 146 -19.43 9.53 -3.73
N HIS A 147 -20.26 8.76 -3.01
CA HIS A 147 -20.95 7.59 -3.54
C HIS A 147 -22.46 7.68 -3.27
N LEU A 148 -23.26 7.19 -4.22
CA LEU A 148 -24.71 7.13 -4.10
C LEU A 148 -25.11 5.74 -3.58
N PHE A 149 -25.69 5.69 -2.39
CA PHE A 149 -26.25 4.46 -1.79
C PHE A 149 -27.73 4.35 -2.12
N ALA A 150 -28.15 3.19 -2.59
CA ALA A 150 -29.56 2.85 -2.80
C ALA A 150 -29.88 1.50 -2.15
N VAL A 151 -31.05 1.45 -1.50
CA VAL A 151 -31.59 0.24 -0.86
C VAL A 151 -32.90 -0.08 -1.55
N ILE A 152 -32.94 -1.18 -2.29
CA ILE A 152 -34.04 -1.54 -3.19
C ILE A 152 -34.72 -2.84 -2.69
N PRO A 153 -36.06 -2.86 -2.52
CA PRO A 153 -36.74 -4.10 -2.14
C PRO A 153 -36.45 -5.21 -3.15
N VAL A 154 -36.11 -6.39 -2.67
CA VAL A 154 -36.03 -7.60 -3.49
C VAL A 154 -37.45 -8.14 -3.64
N GLN A 155 -37.93 -8.23 -4.87
CA GLN A 155 -39.23 -8.87 -5.15
C GLN A 155 -39.17 -10.37 -4.85
N PRO A 156 -40.22 -10.95 -4.28
CA PRO A 156 -40.26 -12.39 -3.96
C PRO A 156 -40.19 -13.27 -5.20
#